data_6016e236fb5577c9979b4070771a4372
#
_entry.id   6016e236fb5577c9979b4070771a4372
#
_cell.length_a   1.000
_cell.length_b   1.000
_cell.length_c   1.000
_cell.angle_alpha   90.00
_cell.angle_beta   90.00
_cell.angle_gamma   90.00
#
_symmetry.space_group_name_H-M   'P 1'
#
loop_
_entity.id
_entity.type
_entity.pdbx_description
1 polymer ?
#
loop_
_entity_poly.entity_id
_entity_poly.type
_entity_poly.pdbx_seq_one_letter_code
_entity_poly.pdbx_strand_id
1 'polypeptide(L)'
;VEGATAAEAEAAIDALIELHTRWWQDESLAALTWLPVPIAPAYLATVPDIYRAGLPVLEAEWGDRLLHGAVDVARTLDPRFEALMERLAAGPTTLSHADTRLDNIFFPVDPAEPVAFIDFQLCMRQRGVCDLAYLIGTSMQADEAREHWEALLRRWHGRITDSGIEYGWDDCMLHYREAALYYLCGAMSLIGSFDTGNERGAAMATAYTTRVFDHAVDIDAIEACP
;
A
#
# COMPACT_ATOMS: atom_id res chain seq x y z
N VAL A 1 9.92 -8.09 -14.54
CA VAL A 1 9.82 -7.95 -13.09
C VAL A 1 8.77 -8.93 -12.62
N GLU A 2 9.21 -10.09 -12.14
CA GLU A 2 8.33 -11.06 -11.51
C GLU A 2 7.76 -10.43 -10.22
N GLY A 3 6.51 -10.76 -9.89
CA GLY A 3 5.89 -10.38 -8.63
C GLY A 3 5.93 -11.54 -7.65
N ALA A 4 5.52 -11.30 -6.41
CA ALA A 4 5.34 -12.34 -5.41
C ALA A 4 4.19 -13.29 -5.78
N THR A 5 4.38 -14.55 -5.43
CA THR A 5 3.31 -15.55 -5.37
C THR A 5 2.45 -15.34 -4.12
N ALA A 6 1.27 -15.96 -4.09
CA ALA A 6 0.42 -15.94 -2.90
C ALA A 6 1.13 -16.52 -1.66
N ALA A 7 1.91 -17.59 -1.82
CA ALA A 7 2.66 -18.20 -0.71
C ALA A 7 3.76 -17.27 -0.14
N GLU A 8 4.46 -16.53 -0.99
CA GLU A 8 5.43 -15.53 -0.57
C GLU A 8 4.73 -14.36 0.13
N ALA A 9 3.59 -13.90 -0.39
CA ALA A 9 2.79 -12.85 0.23
C ALA A 9 2.27 -13.30 1.61
N GLU A 10 1.79 -14.55 1.77
CA GLU A 10 1.39 -15.10 3.07
C GLU A 10 2.53 -15.07 4.08
N ALA A 11 3.73 -15.50 3.69
CA ALA A 11 4.89 -15.51 4.58
C ALA A 11 5.30 -14.09 5.01
N ALA A 12 5.26 -13.13 4.08
CA ALA A 12 5.52 -11.73 4.40
C ALA A 12 4.45 -11.13 5.33
N ILE A 13 3.18 -11.45 5.10
CA ILE A 13 2.06 -11.01 5.95
C ILE A 13 2.18 -11.59 7.37
N ASP A 14 2.62 -12.83 7.52
CA ASP A 14 2.83 -13.42 8.85
C ASP A 14 3.88 -12.65 9.66
N ALA A 15 4.96 -12.19 9.03
CA ALA A 15 5.95 -11.34 9.70
C ALA A 15 5.39 -9.93 10.01
N LEU A 16 4.56 -9.37 9.13
CA LEU A 16 3.87 -8.09 9.39
C LEU A 16 2.87 -8.19 10.54
N ILE A 17 2.19 -9.33 10.70
CA ILE A 17 1.26 -9.56 11.82
C ILE A 17 2.00 -9.42 13.16
N GLU A 18 3.20 -9.98 13.29
CA GLU A 18 4.00 -9.86 14.51
C GLU A 18 4.37 -8.40 14.79
N LEU A 19 4.81 -7.67 13.76
CA LEU A 19 5.13 -6.25 13.87
C LEU A 19 3.90 -5.45 14.30
N HIS A 20 2.77 -5.61 13.59
CA HIS A 20 1.56 -4.83 13.80
C HIS A 20 0.92 -5.13 15.18
N THR A 21 0.84 -6.39 15.57
CA THR A 21 0.29 -6.79 16.86
C THR A 21 1.13 -6.23 18.01
N ARG A 22 2.46 -6.27 17.88
CA ARG A 22 3.38 -5.78 18.91
C ARG A 22 3.20 -4.30 19.22
N TRP A 23 2.88 -3.49 18.21
CA TRP A 23 2.82 -2.04 18.30
C TRP A 23 1.40 -1.47 18.13
N TRP A 24 0.38 -2.32 18.18
CA TRP A 24 -1.02 -1.91 17.96
C TRP A 24 -1.45 -0.89 19.02
N GLN A 25 -1.81 0.32 18.56
CA GLN A 25 -2.21 1.45 19.40
C GLN A 25 -1.26 1.74 20.59
N ASP A 26 0.02 1.42 20.43
CA ASP A 26 1.02 1.68 21.46
C ASP A 26 1.30 3.18 21.56
N GLU A 27 0.95 3.77 22.71
CA GLU A 27 1.12 5.19 22.97
C GLU A 27 2.59 5.64 22.91
N SER A 28 3.55 4.73 23.16
CA SER A 28 4.97 5.05 23.08
C SER A 28 5.41 5.47 21.66
N LEU A 29 4.71 5.02 20.61
CA LEU A 29 4.98 5.46 19.25
C LEU A 29 4.70 6.97 19.05
N ALA A 30 3.72 7.51 19.78
CA ALA A 30 3.41 8.95 19.73
C ALA A 30 4.50 9.82 20.34
N ALA A 31 5.33 9.27 21.23
CA ALA A 31 6.47 9.97 21.84
C ALA A 31 7.68 10.02 20.88
N LEU A 32 7.71 9.22 19.82
CA LEU A 32 8.79 9.20 18.85
C LEU A 32 8.61 10.33 17.82
N THR A 33 9.13 11.51 18.13
CA THR A 33 8.96 12.73 17.29
C THR A 33 9.55 12.61 15.88
N TRP A 34 10.41 11.64 15.66
CA TRP A 34 10.99 11.34 14.36
C TRP A 34 10.12 10.38 13.52
N LEU A 35 9.16 9.68 14.14
CA LEU A 35 8.28 8.73 13.45
C LEU A 35 7.10 9.49 12.84
N PRO A 36 7.01 9.58 11.49
CA PRO A 36 5.98 10.36 10.84
C PRO A 36 4.60 9.71 10.93
N VAL A 37 3.59 10.51 10.60
CA VAL A 37 2.20 10.10 10.37
C VAL A 37 1.77 10.57 8.97
N PRO A 38 0.73 9.98 8.34
CA PRO A 38 0.31 10.33 6.98
C PRO A 38 -0.01 11.82 6.78
N ILE A 39 -0.45 12.50 7.82
CA ILE A 39 -0.78 13.95 7.82
C ILE A 39 0.35 14.83 8.35
N ALA A 40 1.58 14.34 8.43
CA ALA A 40 2.70 15.20 8.78
C ALA A 40 2.80 16.37 7.76
N PRO A 41 3.12 17.61 8.22
CA PRO A 41 3.08 18.79 7.34
C PRO A 41 3.88 18.64 6.04
N ALA A 42 4.99 17.93 6.07
CA ALA A 42 5.80 17.67 4.87
C ALA A 42 5.04 16.81 3.83
N TYR A 43 4.29 15.78 4.28
CA TYR A 43 3.50 14.92 3.40
C TYR A 43 2.29 15.67 2.83
N LEU A 44 1.54 16.40 3.66
CA LEU A 44 0.41 17.20 3.20
C LEU A 44 0.82 18.30 2.19
N ALA A 45 2.04 18.83 2.33
CA ALA A 45 2.54 19.86 1.42
C ALA A 45 3.04 19.31 0.07
N THR A 46 3.31 18.01 -0.05
CA THR A 46 3.98 17.46 -1.24
C THR A 46 3.20 16.36 -1.95
N VAL A 47 2.58 15.44 -1.20
CA VAL A 47 1.99 14.24 -1.80
C VAL A 47 0.79 14.55 -2.71
N PRO A 48 -0.15 15.46 -2.35
CA PRO A 48 -1.23 15.84 -3.24
C PRO A 48 -0.75 16.49 -4.55
N ASP A 49 0.29 17.32 -4.49
CA ASP A 49 0.84 17.96 -5.68
C ASP A 49 1.56 16.96 -6.60
N ILE A 50 2.26 15.97 -6.02
CA ILE A 50 2.83 14.85 -6.77
C ILE A 50 1.74 14.06 -7.48
N TYR A 51 0.65 13.78 -6.78
CA TYR A 51 -0.50 13.07 -7.35
C TYR A 51 -1.07 13.83 -8.56
N ARG A 52 -1.37 15.12 -8.40
CA ARG A 52 -1.90 15.98 -9.47
C ARG A 52 -0.97 16.09 -10.66
N ALA A 53 0.34 16.18 -10.43
CA ALA A 53 1.33 16.28 -11.51
C ALA A 53 1.36 15.03 -12.42
N GLY A 54 1.07 13.84 -11.87
CA GLY A 54 1.01 12.60 -12.63
C GLY A 54 -0.25 12.42 -13.47
N LEU A 55 -1.36 13.06 -13.09
CA LEU A 55 -2.67 12.82 -13.71
C LEU A 55 -2.71 13.11 -15.23
N PRO A 56 -2.17 14.21 -15.76
CA PRO A 56 -2.14 14.44 -17.21
C PRO A 56 -1.36 13.38 -17.98
N VAL A 57 -0.27 12.87 -17.41
CA VAL A 57 0.55 11.82 -18.03
C VAL A 57 -0.21 10.48 -18.01
N LEU A 58 -0.87 10.15 -16.89
CA LEU A 58 -1.73 8.98 -16.79
C LEU A 58 -2.79 8.98 -17.89
N GLU A 59 -3.48 10.12 -18.07
CA GLU A 59 -4.54 10.27 -19.07
C GLU A 59 -4.02 10.16 -20.51
N ALA A 60 -2.86 10.73 -20.79
CA ALA A 60 -2.33 10.78 -22.15
C ALA A 60 -1.65 9.45 -22.59
N GLU A 61 -1.03 8.73 -21.67
CA GLU A 61 -0.09 7.66 -22.02
C GLU A 61 -0.45 6.29 -21.45
N TRP A 62 -1.32 6.22 -20.43
CA TRP A 62 -1.55 4.99 -19.66
C TRP A 62 -2.95 4.40 -19.81
N GLY A 63 -3.93 5.15 -20.34
CA GLY A 63 -5.32 4.72 -20.40
C GLY A 63 -5.53 3.35 -21.04
N ASP A 64 -4.81 3.06 -22.14
CA ASP A 64 -4.89 1.78 -22.86
C ASP A 64 -4.04 0.64 -22.24
N ARG A 65 -3.27 0.95 -21.19
CA ARG A 65 -2.37 -0.01 -20.52
C ARG A 65 -2.93 -0.53 -19.20
N LEU A 66 -3.95 0.13 -18.66
CA LEU A 66 -4.54 -0.15 -17.37
C LEU A 66 -5.94 -0.76 -17.54
N LEU A 67 -6.45 -1.40 -16.50
CA LEU A 67 -7.84 -1.86 -16.50
C LEU A 67 -8.80 -0.69 -16.75
N HIS A 68 -9.91 -1.03 -17.41
CA HIS A 68 -10.99 -0.08 -17.67
C HIS A 68 -11.48 0.54 -16.35
N GLY A 69 -11.57 1.87 -16.30
CA GLY A 69 -11.97 2.61 -15.10
C GLY A 69 -10.80 3.14 -14.25
N ALA A 70 -9.56 2.67 -14.44
CA ALA A 70 -8.41 3.11 -13.66
C ALA A 70 -8.17 4.64 -13.72
N VAL A 71 -8.29 5.23 -14.91
CA VAL A 71 -8.18 6.68 -15.08
C VAL A 71 -9.33 7.43 -14.39
N ASP A 72 -10.54 6.87 -14.40
CA ASP A 72 -11.69 7.48 -13.72
C ASP A 72 -11.56 7.41 -12.21
N VAL A 73 -10.96 6.32 -11.67
CA VAL A 73 -10.58 6.24 -10.25
C VAL A 73 -9.63 7.38 -9.90
N ALA A 74 -8.59 7.57 -10.71
CA ALA A 74 -7.61 8.64 -10.47
C ALA A 74 -8.22 10.03 -10.50
N ARG A 75 -9.08 10.33 -11.49
CA ARG A 75 -9.79 11.61 -11.60
C ARG A 75 -10.74 11.87 -10.43
N THR A 76 -11.44 10.83 -10.01
CA THR A 76 -12.41 10.93 -8.90
C THR A 76 -11.70 11.21 -7.59
N LEU A 77 -10.52 10.61 -7.41
CA LEU A 77 -9.73 10.76 -6.19
C LEU A 77 -9.03 12.12 -6.09
N ASP A 78 -8.57 12.73 -7.21
CA ASP A 78 -7.77 13.95 -7.19
C ASP A 78 -8.33 15.07 -6.27
N PRO A 79 -9.58 15.52 -6.41
CA PRO A 79 -10.11 16.59 -5.54
C PRO A 79 -10.35 16.13 -4.08
N ARG A 80 -10.19 14.88 -3.77
CA ARG A 80 -10.44 14.26 -2.46
C ARG A 80 -9.19 13.69 -1.80
N PHE A 81 -8.04 13.87 -2.43
CA PHE A 81 -6.80 13.20 -1.99
C PHE A 81 -6.37 13.65 -0.60
N GLU A 82 -6.48 14.94 -0.26
CA GLU A 82 -6.18 15.46 1.08
C GLU A 82 -7.14 14.87 2.13
N ALA A 83 -8.44 14.78 1.81
CA ALA A 83 -9.41 14.17 2.70
C ALA A 83 -9.13 12.67 2.93
N LEU A 84 -8.64 11.95 1.90
CA LEU A 84 -8.17 10.58 2.04
C LEU A 84 -6.97 10.50 3.00
N MET A 85 -6.00 11.38 2.89
CA MET A 85 -4.84 11.42 3.81
C MET A 85 -5.27 11.65 5.26
N GLU A 86 -6.24 12.54 5.49
CA GLU A 86 -6.83 12.77 6.82
C GLU A 86 -7.49 11.51 7.37
N ARG A 87 -8.24 10.78 6.53
CA ARG A 87 -8.87 9.52 6.92
C ARG A 87 -7.85 8.43 7.26
N LEU A 88 -6.75 8.33 6.50
CA LEU A 88 -5.66 7.39 6.77
C LEU A 88 -4.99 7.62 8.13
N ALA A 89 -4.96 8.86 8.59
CA ALA A 89 -4.40 9.20 9.90
C ALA A 89 -5.36 8.89 11.07
N ALA A 90 -6.63 8.64 10.80
CA ALA A 90 -7.63 8.27 11.79
C ALA A 90 -7.73 6.75 11.96
N GLY A 91 -8.25 6.29 13.11
CA GLY A 91 -8.45 4.87 13.41
C GLY A 91 -7.26 4.21 14.09
N PRO A 92 -7.25 2.88 14.17
CA PRO A 92 -6.20 2.16 14.88
C PRO A 92 -4.87 2.25 14.11
N THR A 93 -3.83 2.68 14.81
CA THR A 93 -2.48 2.80 14.24
C THR A 93 -1.52 1.81 14.88
N THR A 94 -0.49 1.46 14.15
CA THR A 94 0.64 0.65 14.62
C THR A 94 1.94 1.19 14.02
N LEU A 95 3.06 0.53 14.32
CA LEU A 95 4.27 0.72 13.54
C LEU A 95 4.10 0.00 12.19
N SER A 96 4.08 0.75 11.11
CA SER A 96 4.03 0.26 9.73
C SER A 96 5.41 0.38 9.10
N HIS A 97 5.78 -0.59 8.28
CA HIS A 97 6.99 -0.54 7.47
C HIS A 97 6.90 0.53 6.38
N ALA A 98 5.71 0.68 5.79
CA ALA A 98 5.33 1.66 4.76
C ALA A 98 6.07 1.55 3.41
N ASP A 99 6.94 0.56 3.23
CA ASP A 99 7.61 0.24 1.95
C ASP A 99 7.81 -1.28 1.80
N THR A 100 6.72 -2.04 1.84
CA THR A 100 6.71 -3.51 1.82
C THR A 100 6.87 -4.09 0.40
N ARG A 101 7.69 -3.44 -0.45
CA ARG A 101 8.04 -3.98 -1.77
C ARG A 101 9.00 -5.17 -1.66
N LEU A 102 9.00 -6.05 -2.67
CA LEU A 102 9.81 -7.27 -2.66
C LEU A 102 11.31 -7.03 -2.47
N ASP A 103 11.85 -5.91 -2.95
CA ASP A 103 13.26 -5.57 -2.76
C ASP A 103 13.64 -5.38 -1.27
N ASN A 104 12.66 -5.14 -0.41
CA ASN A 104 12.83 -4.95 1.03
C ASN A 104 12.47 -6.21 1.85
N ILE A 105 12.24 -7.34 1.19
CA ILE A 105 11.81 -8.59 1.83
C ILE A 105 12.83 -9.69 1.54
N PHE A 106 13.38 -10.28 2.58
CA PHE A 106 14.23 -11.46 2.47
C PHE A 106 13.43 -12.71 2.82
N PHE A 107 13.24 -13.57 1.84
CA PHE A 107 12.64 -14.88 2.02
C PHE A 107 13.75 -15.86 2.39
N PRO A 108 13.61 -16.63 3.48
CA PRO A 108 14.61 -17.59 3.90
C PRO A 108 14.68 -18.78 2.93
N VAL A 109 15.85 -19.41 2.87
CA VAL A 109 16.04 -20.67 2.11
C VAL A 109 15.34 -21.84 2.82
N ASP A 110 15.36 -21.85 4.15
CA ASP A 110 14.61 -22.80 4.97
C ASP A 110 13.24 -22.19 5.31
N PRO A 111 12.12 -22.77 4.85
CA PRO A 111 10.78 -22.27 5.14
C PRO A 111 10.42 -22.23 6.65
N ALA A 112 11.20 -22.87 7.50
CA ALA A 112 11.02 -22.82 8.96
C ALA A 112 11.56 -21.52 9.58
N GLU A 113 12.40 -20.76 8.85
CA GLU A 113 12.92 -19.48 9.30
C GLU A 113 11.94 -18.35 8.92
N PRO A 114 11.85 -17.27 9.73
CA PRO A 114 10.95 -16.17 9.44
C PRO A 114 11.45 -15.32 8.25
N VAL A 115 10.51 -14.73 7.53
CA VAL A 115 10.77 -13.65 6.57
C VAL A 115 11.34 -12.43 7.31
N ALA A 116 12.33 -11.77 6.73
CA ALA A 116 12.90 -10.55 7.28
C ALA A 116 12.64 -9.34 6.40
N PHE A 117 12.19 -8.25 7.01
CA PHE A 117 12.08 -6.94 6.38
C PHE A 117 13.32 -6.11 6.65
N ILE A 118 13.74 -5.35 5.64
CA ILE A 118 14.83 -4.37 5.72
C ILE A 118 14.36 -3.00 5.25
N ASP A 119 15.20 -1.99 5.45
CA ASP A 119 14.95 -0.62 4.96
C ASP A 119 13.71 0.05 5.57
N PHE A 120 13.74 0.23 6.88
CA PHE A 120 12.70 0.93 7.65
C PHE A 120 12.75 2.46 7.54
N GLN A 121 13.43 3.01 6.52
CA GLN A 121 13.57 4.48 6.34
C GLN A 121 12.23 5.20 6.15
N LEU A 122 11.21 4.52 5.61
CA LEU A 122 9.88 5.07 5.40
C LEU A 122 8.88 4.67 6.50
N CYS A 123 9.34 3.95 7.55
CA CYS A 123 8.43 3.52 8.60
C CYS A 123 7.66 4.70 9.19
N MET A 124 6.40 4.46 9.52
CA MET A 124 5.53 5.49 10.07
C MET A 124 4.50 4.90 11.03
N ARG A 125 3.88 5.77 11.81
CA ARG A 125 2.73 5.42 12.63
C ARG A 125 1.47 5.61 11.81
N GLN A 126 0.94 4.49 11.31
CA GLN A 126 -0.28 4.46 10.51
C GLN A 126 -1.02 3.13 10.72
N ARG A 127 -2.10 2.92 9.99
CA ARG A 127 -2.84 1.65 10.01
C ARG A 127 -1.99 0.51 9.46
N GLY A 128 -1.93 -0.62 10.16
CA GLY A 128 -1.14 -1.78 9.69
C GLY A 128 -1.61 -2.33 8.35
N VAL A 129 -2.89 -2.22 8.05
CA VAL A 129 -3.46 -2.66 6.76
C VAL A 129 -2.85 -1.93 5.55
N CYS A 130 -2.23 -0.76 5.75
CA CYS A 130 -1.52 -0.05 4.69
C CYS A 130 -0.34 -0.87 4.13
N ASP A 131 0.39 -1.59 4.98
CA ASP A 131 1.48 -2.46 4.54
C ASP A 131 0.97 -3.60 3.64
N LEU A 132 -0.23 -4.13 3.92
CA LEU A 132 -0.85 -5.15 3.09
C LEU A 132 -1.28 -4.58 1.74
N ALA A 133 -1.93 -3.42 1.73
CA ALA A 133 -2.35 -2.76 0.49
C ALA A 133 -1.14 -2.46 -0.41
N TYR A 134 -0.02 -2.05 0.18
CA TYR A 134 1.22 -1.84 -0.54
C TYR A 134 1.79 -3.17 -1.08
N LEU A 135 1.97 -4.18 -0.23
CA LEU A 135 2.52 -5.48 -0.62
C LEU A 135 1.68 -6.13 -1.74
N ILE A 136 0.38 -6.27 -1.52
CA ILE A 136 -0.52 -6.94 -2.46
C ILE A 136 -0.65 -6.14 -3.75
N GLY A 137 -0.91 -4.83 -3.64
CA GLY A 137 -1.19 -3.97 -4.79
C GLY A 137 0.03 -3.61 -5.63
N THR A 138 1.26 -3.72 -5.10
CA THR A 138 2.46 -3.32 -5.86
C THR A 138 3.41 -4.47 -6.17
N SER A 139 3.44 -5.48 -5.31
CA SER A 139 4.50 -6.49 -5.31
C SER A 139 4.05 -7.87 -5.80
N MET A 140 2.76 -8.22 -5.74
CA MET A 140 2.26 -9.48 -6.27
C MET A 140 2.10 -9.43 -7.80
N GLN A 141 2.09 -10.61 -8.42
CA GLN A 141 1.65 -10.74 -9.81
C GLN A 141 0.15 -10.41 -9.87
N ALA A 142 -0.29 -9.74 -10.94
CA ALA A 142 -1.67 -9.23 -11.03
C ALA A 142 -2.73 -10.32 -10.89
N ASP A 143 -2.52 -11.50 -11.50
CA ASP A 143 -3.45 -12.61 -11.41
C ASP A 143 -3.48 -13.22 -10.01
N GLU A 144 -2.32 -13.38 -9.38
CA GLU A 144 -2.20 -13.83 -7.98
C GLU A 144 -2.88 -12.84 -7.02
N ALA A 145 -2.65 -11.53 -7.21
CA ALA A 145 -3.29 -10.51 -6.40
C ALA A 145 -4.82 -10.57 -6.54
N ARG A 146 -5.34 -10.66 -7.76
CA ARG A 146 -6.78 -10.74 -8.04
C ARG A 146 -7.44 -11.95 -7.41
N GLU A 147 -6.77 -13.10 -7.45
CA GLU A 147 -7.31 -14.35 -6.90
C GLU A 147 -7.24 -14.41 -5.37
N HIS A 148 -6.19 -13.83 -4.76
CA HIS A 148 -5.85 -14.12 -3.36
C HIS A 148 -5.96 -12.92 -2.40
N TRP A 149 -6.12 -11.67 -2.87
CA TRP A 149 -6.07 -10.48 -2.00
C TRP A 149 -7.02 -10.56 -0.79
N GLU A 150 -8.25 -11.01 -1.00
CA GLU A 150 -9.23 -11.07 0.10
C GLU A 150 -8.86 -12.14 1.12
N ALA A 151 -8.38 -13.30 0.68
CA ALA A 151 -7.92 -14.37 1.56
C ALA A 151 -6.70 -13.92 2.38
N LEU A 152 -5.76 -13.19 1.77
CA LEU A 152 -4.60 -12.61 2.43
C LEU A 152 -5.01 -11.56 3.47
N LEU A 153 -5.93 -10.67 3.13
CA LEU A 153 -6.47 -9.68 4.06
C LEU A 153 -7.20 -10.35 5.23
N ARG A 154 -8.02 -11.39 4.97
CA ARG A 154 -8.71 -12.17 6.01
C ARG A 154 -7.74 -12.90 6.93
N ARG A 155 -6.63 -13.45 6.38
CA ARG A 155 -5.57 -14.05 7.18
C ARG A 155 -4.99 -13.04 8.18
N TRP A 156 -4.59 -11.88 7.70
CA TRP A 156 -4.05 -10.82 8.55
C TRP A 156 -5.07 -10.38 9.60
N HIS A 157 -6.29 -10.05 9.18
CA HIS A 157 -7.35 -9.59 10.07
C HIS A 157 -7.67 -10.63 11.16
N GLY A 158 -7.83 -11.91 10.78
CA GLY A 158 -8.10 -13.00 11.72
C GLY A 158 -7.00 -13.13 12.77
N ARG A 159 -5.71 -13.10 12.35
CA ARG A 159 -4.58 -13.20 13.27
C ARG A 159 -4.45 -11.99 14.20
N ILE A 160 -4.76 -10.78 13.72
CA ILE A 160 -4.81 -9.57 14.56
C ILE A 160 -5.92 -9.71 15.61
N THR A 161 -7.11 -10.12 15.20
CA THR A 161 -8.24 -10.29 16.14
C THR A 161 -8.08 -11.46 17.11
N ASP A 162 -7.48 -12.56 16.69
CA ASP A 162 -7.13 -13.70 17.54
C ASP A 162 -6.14 -13.32 18.66
N SER A 163 -5.36 -12.26 18.47
CA SER A 163 -4.48 -11.71 19.52
C SER A 163 -5.23 -10.88 20.59
N GLY A 164 -6.55 -10.76 20.47
CA GLY A 164 -7.40 -9.99 21.40
C GLY A 164 -7.62 -8.54 20.99
N ILE A 165 -7.17 -8.13 19.80
CA ILE A 165 -7.41 -6.79 19.25
C ILE A 165 -8.81 -6.72 18.66
N GLU A 166 -9.60 -5.73 19.10
CA GLU A 166 -10.91 -5.44 18.52
C GLU A 166 -10.76 -4.61 17.25
N TYR A 167 -11.03 -5.23 16.10
CA TYR A 167 -10.99 -4.58 14.80
C TYR A 167 -12.04 -5.21 13.87
N GLY A 168 -13.09 -4.47 13.52
CA GLY A 168 -14.19 -4.96 12.70
C GLY A 168 -13.75 -5.26 11.28
N TRP A 169 -14.35 -6.28 10.64
CA TRP A 169 -14.05 -6.63 9.25
C TRP A 169 -14.41 -5.50 8.27
N ASP A 170 -15.56 -4.86 8.47
CA ASP A 170 -16.01 -3.76 7.61
C ASP A 170 -15.06 -2.55 7.68
N ASP A 171 -14.57 -2.23 8.88
CA ASP A 171 -13.55 -1.19 9.07
C ASP A 171 -12.22 -1.61 8.42
N CYS A 172 -11.82 -2.87 8.56
CA CYS A 172 -10.62 -3.39 7.93
C CYS A 172 -10.69 -3.26 6.40
N MET A 173 -11.80 -3.66 5.80
CA MET A 173 -12.03 -3.56 4.36
C MET A 173 -12.04 -2.11 3.88
N LEU A 174 -12.74 -1.22 4.59
CA LEU A 174 -12.74 0.22 4.29
C LEU A 174 -11.32 0.77 4.32
N HIS A 175 -10.57 0.49 5.39
CA HIS A 175 -9.20 0.97 5.56
C HIS A 175 -8.23 0.40 4.53
N TYR A 176 -8.43 -0.85 4.10
CA TYR A 176 -7.64 -1.45 3.03
C TYR A 176 -7.87 -0.76 1.68
N ARG A 177 -9.12 -0.51 1.32
CA ARG A 177 -9.49 0.22 0.09
C ARG A 177 -8.95 1.65 0.11
N GLU A 178 -9.05 2.36 1.23
CA GLU A 178 -8.46 3.70 1.41
C GLU A 178 -6.93 3.68 1.23
N ALA A 179 -6.26 2.68 1.77
CA ALA A 179 -4.81 2.51 1.61
C ALA A 179 -4.44 2.22 0.15
N ALA A 180 -5.19 1.37 -0.56
CA ALA A 180 -4.97 1.10 -1.98
C ALA A 180 -5.10 2.38 -2.83
N LEU A 181 -6.09 3.23 -2.56
CA LEU A 181 -6.23 4.54 -3.22
C LEU A 181 -5.03 5.46 -2.92
N TYR A 182 -4.56 5.48 -1.67
CA TYR A 182 -3.42 6.31 -1.30
C TYR A 182 -2.16 5.94 -2.07
N TYR A 183 -1.89 4.65 -2.25
CA TYR A 183 -0.68 4.19 -2.94
C TYR A 183 -0.67 4.45 -4.45
N LEU A 184 -1.77 4.90 -5.05
CA LEU A 184 -1.76 5.45 -6.41
C LEU A 184 -0.81 6.66 -6.54
N CYS A 185 -0.52 7.39 -5.43
CA CYS A 185 0.43 8.49 -5.44
C CYS A 185 1.86 8.05 -5.83
N GLY A 186 2.25 6.82 -5.48
CA GLY A 186 3.54 6.25 -5.90
C GLY A 186 3.62 6.08 -7.41
N ALA A 187 2.56 5.57 -8.04
CA ALA A 187 2.48 5.46 -9.50
C ALA A 187 2.50 6.85 -10.15
N MET A 188 1.73 7.81 -9.63
CA MET A 188 1.72 9.19 -10.13
C MET A 188 3.10 9.85 -10.05
N SER A 189 3.85 9.58 -8.99
CA SER A 189 5.25 10.04 -8.87
C SER A 189 6.13 9.42 -9.95
N LEU A 190 6.03 8.12 -10.18
CA LEU A 190 6.85 7.40 -11.15
C LEU A 190 6.59 7.86 -12.58
N ILE A 191 5.33 8.05 -12.97
CA ILE A 191 4.99 8.45 -14.35
C ILE A 191 5.14 9.95 -14.58
N GLY A 192 4.98 10.79 -13.55
CA GLY A 192 4.99 12.25 -13.68
C GLY A 192 6.37 12.90 -13.61
N SER A 193 7.35 12.27 -12.96
CA SER A 193 8.63 12.91 -12.65
C SER A 193 9.87 12.02 -12.75
N PHE A 194 9.73 10.74 -13.01
CA PHE A 194 10.85 9.82 -12.96
C PHE A 194 11.48 9.64 -14.33
N ASP A 195 12.68 10.19 -14.52
CA ASP A 195 13.55 9.74 -15.59
C ASP A 195 14.10 8.36 -15.21
N THR A 196 13.54 7.32 -15.80
CA THR A 196 13.89 5.93 -15.50
C THR A 196 15.31 5.58 -15.95
N GLY A 197 15.98 6.43 -16.75
CA GLY A 197 17.38 6.37 -17.13
C GLY A 197 17.88 5.05 -17.74
N ASN A 198 17.13 3.96 -17.60
CA ASN A 198 17.46 2.64 -18.11
C ASN A 198 16.23 1.73 -18.24
N GLU A 199 16.35 0.66 -19.05
CA GLU A 199 15.29 -0.28 -19.36
C GLU A 199 14.70 -0.99 -18.11
N ARG A 200 15.55 -1.32 -17.12
CA ARG A 200 15.11 -1.99 -15.89
C ARG A 200 14.24 -1.05 -15.04
N GLY A 201 14.64 0.21 -14.91
CA GLY A 201 13.86 1.22 -14.19
C GLY A 201 12.51 1.46 -14.86
N ALA A 202 12.47 1.55 -16.19
CA ALA A 202 11.24 1.68 -16.95
C ALA A 202 10.30 0.47 -16.78
N ALA A 203 10.84 -0.75 -16.81
CA ALA A 203 10.08 -1.97 -16.62
C ALA A 203 9.51 -2.04 -15.18
N MET A 204 10.29 -1.63 -14.17
CA MET A 204 9.85 -1.59 -12.78
C MET A 204 8.74 -0.55 -12.58
N ALA A 205 8.89 0.66 -13.11
CA ALA A 205 7.88 1.71 -13.04
C ALA A 205 6.58 1.28 -13.73
N THR A 206 6.69 0.61 -14.88
CA THR A 206 5.54 0.04 -15.59
C THR A 206 4.84 -1.01 -14.74
N ALA A 207 5.57 -1.99 -14.19
CA ALA A 207 4.99 -3.05 -13.39
C ALA A 207 4.30 -2.50 -12.13
N TYR A 208 4.93 -1.56 -11.44
CA TYR A 208 4.36 -0.89 -10.26
C TYR A 208 3.06 -0.16 -10.62
N THR A 209 3.11 0.70 -11.65
CA THR A 209 1.95 1.50 -12.05
C THR A 209 0.78 0.63 -12.46
N THR A 210 1.01 -0.39 -13.30
CA THR A 210 -0.04 -1.30 -13.73
C THR A 210 -0.67 -2.04 -12.55
N ARG A 211 0.16 -2.64 -11.68
CA ARG A 211 -0.33 -3.42 -10.54
C ARG A 211 -1.17 -2.61 -9.57
N VAL A 212 -0.68 -1.43 -9.16
CA VAL A 212 -1.39 -0.63 -8.14
C VAL A 212 -2.71 -0.09 -8.65
N PHE A 213 -2.78 0.31 -9.92
CA PHE A 213 -4.03 0.78 -10.52
C PHE A 213 -5.02 -0.36 -10.76
N ASP A 214 -4.55 -1.46 -11.33
CA ASP A 214 -5.39 -2.63 -11.59
C ASP A 214 -5.93 -3.20 -10.27
N HIS A 215 -5.10 -3.27 -9.23
CA HIS A 215 -5.55 -3.71 -7.91
C HIS A 215 -6.61 -2.78 -7.32
N ALA A 216 -6.44 -1.47 -7.41
CA ALA A 216 -7.44 -0.51 -6.94
C ALA A 216 -8.80 -0.66 -7.65
N VAL A 217 -8.78 -1.00 -8.95
CA VAL A 217 -9.99 -1.31 -9.72
C VAL A 217 -10.58 -2.66 -9.30
N ASP A 218 -9.76 -3.71 -9.22
CA ASP A 218 -10.20 -5.08 -8.90
C ASP A 218 -10.88 -5.20 -7.53
N ILE A 219 -10.50 -4.35 -6.57
CA ILE A 219 -11.10 -4.34 -5.22
C ILE A 219 -12.19 -3.30 -5.02
N ASP A 220 -12.63 -2.61 -6.08
CA ASP A 220 -13.59 -1.50 -6.01
C ASP A 220 -13.16 -0.42 -4.99
N ALA A 221 -11.86 -0.08 -4.95
CA ALA A 221 -11.32 0.84 -3.95
C ALA A 221 -12.00 2.21 -3.97
N ILE A 222 -12.52 2.63 -5.13
CA ILE A 222 -13.21 3.92 -5.29
C ILE A 222 -14.46 4.06 -4.39
N GLU A 223 -15.07 2.96 -3.96
CA GLU A 223 -16.19 2.97 -3.01
C GLU A 223 -15.79 3.54 -1.63
N ALA A 224 -14.50 3.48 -1.30
CA ALA A 224 -13.94 4.04 -0.06
C ALA A 224 -13.47 5.50 -0.22
N CYS A 225 -13.61 6.10 -1.41
CA CYS A 225 -13.21 7.49 -1.65
C CYS A 225 -14.03 8.45 -0.77
N PRO A 226 -13.37 9.40 -0.05
CA PRO A 226 -14.05 10.37 0.81
C PRO A 226 -15.15 11.18 0.11
#